data_b768629f0b98839be34a8b35b20b4349
#
_entry.id   b768629f0b98839be34a8b35b20b4349
#
_cell.length_a   1.000
_cell.length_b   1.000
_cell.length_c   1.000
_cell.angle_alpha   90.00
_cell.angle_beta   90.00
_cell.angle_gamma   90.00
#
_symmetry.space_group_name_H-M   'P 1'
#
loop_
_entity.id
_entity.type
_entity.pdbx_description
1 polymer ?
#
loop_
_entity_poly.entity_id
_entity_poly.type
_entity_poly.pdbx_seq_one_letter_code
_entity_poly.pdbx_strand_id
1 'polypeptide(L)'
;MSVEDQQKRYEELAEKFDESFVQPLDQNDNTGEKNELASLIGSFNPAWDAKGNHDDAFFHAVSMAGMILESKFERFRGNERADRKIEEILEAHDDAVEEGKCDERILILPEFVPCQKRLSETEIAFVIFPSNRGGYCIQPQKKEFSMNYKCAFPEAWLGLEGEALQKATGLSGAGFCHKGGFLMSTENLEDAVKACEISLKEYVEAPCIVCYGTCDEEVKELLHMLPEMKNVTVHEMPLSEPPE
;
A
#
# COMPACT_ATOMS: atom_id res chain seq x y z
N MET A 1 20.01 -22.15 9.35
CA MET A 1 20.78 -20.98 8.83
C MET A 1 22.04 -20.85 9.68
N SER A 2 23.22 -20.86 9.07
CA SER A 2 24.51 -20.74 9.80
C SER A 2 24.71 -19.31 10.33
N VAL A 3 25.65 -19.10 11.25
CA VAL A 3 26.01 -17.75 11.74
C VAL A 3 26.55 -16.89 10.59
N GLU A 4 27.32 -17.49 9.69
CA GLU A 4 27.85 -16.83 8.49
C GLU A 4 26.73 -16.37 7.54
N ASP A 5 25.69 -17.18 7.32
CA ASP A 5 24.54 -16.80 6.51
C ASP A 5 23.74 -15.64 7.15
N GLN A 6 23.65 -15.63 8.49
CA GLN A 6 22.99 -14.56 9.23
C GLN A 6 23.77 -13.25 9.10
N GLN A 7 25.10 -13.32 9.23
CA GLN A 7 25.97 -12.15 9.12
C GLN A 7 25.92 -11.55 7.71
N LYS A 8 26.07 -12.39 6.67
CA LYS A 8 25.99 -11.95 5.28
C LYS A 8 24.66 -11.27 4.98
N ARG A 9 23.56 -11.87 5.45
CA ARG A 9 22.24 -11.27 5.29
C ARG A 9 22.07 -9.94 6.00
N TYR A 10 22.65 -9.79 7.18
CA TYR A 10 22.62 -8.52 7.90
C TYR A 10 23.40 -7.44 7.13
N GLU A 11 24.55 -7.78 6.55
CA GLU A 11 25.34 -6.88 5.72
C GLU A 11 24.58 -6.45 4.46
N GLU A 12 23.95 -7.39 3.75
CA GLU A 12 23.10 -7.08 2.58
C GLU A 12 21.91 -6.16 2.93
N LEU A 13 21.30 -6.36 4.10
CA LEU A 13 20.21 -5.50 4.57
C LEU A 13 20.70 -4.11 4.96
N ALA A 14 21.87 -4.01 5.58
CA ALA A 14 22.47 -2.74 5.95
C ALA A 14 22.84 -1.93 4.69
N GLU A 15 23.40 -2.58 3.66
CA GLU A 15 23.73 -1.95 2.39
C GLU A 15 22.48 -1.42 1.67
N LYS A 16 21.45 -2.24 1.53
CA LYS A 16 20.17 -1.81 0.94
C LYS A 16 19.53 -0.64 1.70
N PHE A 17 19.62 -0.63 3.02
CA PHE A 17 19.09 0.46 3.84
C PHE A 17 19.92 1.73 3.64
N ASP A 18 21.24 1.62 3.58
CA ASP A 18 22.13 2.74 3.29
C ASP A 18 21.79 3.38 1.93
N GLU A 19 21.73 2.59 0.87
CA GLU A 19 21.40 3.06 -0.47
C GLU A 19 20.00 3.69 -0.56
N SER A 20 19.00 3.08 0.07
CA SER A 20 17.60 3.51 -0.07
C SER A 20 17.20 4.65 0.86
N PHE A 21 17.90 4.83 1.98
CA PHE A 21 17.52 5.81 3.00
C PHE A 21 18.64 6.75 3.40
N VAL A 22 19.87 6.24 3.67
CA VAL A 22 20.96 7.07 4.23
C VAL A 22 21.61 7.95 3.14
N GLN A 23 21.96 7.36 2.00
CA GLN A 23 22.59 8.11 0.90
C GLN A 23 21.71 9.26 0.36
N PRO A 24 20.38 9.12 0.20
CA PRO A 24 19.51 10.24 -0.17
C PRO A 24 19.47 11.39 0.85
N LEU A 25 19.95 11.16 2.09
CA LEU A 25 20.08 12.21 3.11
C LEU A 25 21.37 13.02 2.99
N ASP A 26 22.36 12.51 2.25
CA ASP A 26 23.63 13.20 2.04
C ASP A 26 23.44 14.38 1.09
N GLN A 27 23.57 15.60 1.63
CA GLN A 27 23.37 16.85 0.89
C GLN A 27 24.70 17.58 0.61
N ASN A 28 25.83 16.88 0.69
CA ASN A 28 27.15 17.49 0.48
C ASN A 28 27.31 18.09 -0.93
N ASP A 29 26.58 17.55 -1.93
CA ASP A 29 26.70 17.96 -3.33
C ASP A 29 25.86 19.18 -3.71
N ASN A 30 25.21 19.82 -2.74
CA ASN A 30 24.48 21.09 -2.92
C ASN A 30 23.49 21.06 -4.12
N THR A 31 22.77 19.95 -4.30
CA THR A 31 21.81 19.70 -5.39
C THR A 31 20.60 20.62 -5.36
N GLY A 32 20.43 21.43 -4.31
CA GLY A 32 19.29 22.32 -4.10
C GLY A 32 18.02 21.62 -3.62
N GLU A 33 18.00 20.30 -3.53
CA GLU A 33 16.88 19.57 -2.96
C GLU A 33 16.89 19.68 -1.42
N LYS A 34 15.79 20.19 -0.87
CA LYS A 34 15.64 20.29 0.58
C LYS A 34 15.15 18.95 1.15
N ASN A 35 15.97 18.30 1.94
CA ASN A 35 15.55 17.14 2.72
C ASN A 35 14.92 17.61 4.04
N GLU A 36 13.65 17.24 4.26
CA GLU A 36 12.90 17.62 5.47
C GLU A 36 13.56 17.10 6.75
N LEU A 37 14.14 15.90 6.72
CA LEU A 37 14.83 15.32 7.88
C LEU A 37 16.11 16.10 8.21
N ALA A 38 16.91 16.43 7.22
CA ALA A 38 18.10 17.25 7.40
C ALA A 38 17.74 18.63 7.94
N SER A 39 16.65 19.24 7.47
CA SER A 39 16.11 20.50 7.97
C SER A 39 15.66 20.38 9.43
N LEU A 40 14.98 19.29 9.80
CA LEU A 40 14.55 19.03 11.18
C LEU A 40 15.75 18.87 12.11
N ILE A 41 16.77 18.09 11.73
CA ILE A 41 17.99 17.93 12.50
C ILE A 41 18.72 19.27 12.60
N GLY A 42 18.78 20.03 11.53
CA GLY A 42 19.35 21.39 11.51
C GLY A 42 18.68 22.37 12.46
N SER A 43 17.41 22.15 12.82
CA SER A 43 16.69 22.99 13.79
C SER A 43 17.23 22.94 15.21
N PHE A 44 18.07 21.95 15.53
CA PHE A 44 18.82 21.90 16.80
C PHE A 44 19.99 22.88 16.86
N ASN A 45 20.39 23.50 15.74
CA ASN A 45 21.42 24.53 15.78
C ASN A 45 20.93 25.71 16.63
N PRO A 46 21.74 26.17 17.61
CA PRO A 46 21.40 27.30 18.42
C PRO A 46 21.20 28.58 17.57
N ALA A 47 20.39 29.50 18.06
CA ALA A 47 20.32 30.85 17.46
C ALA A 47 21.72 31.50 17.48
N TRP A 48 22.00 32.36 16.50
CA TRP A 48 23.32 33.00 16.32
C TRP A 48 23.82 33.78 17.53
N ASP A 49 22.91 34.25 18.39
CA ASP A 49 23.18 34.99 19.60
C ASP A 49 23.00 34.20 20.90
N ALA A 50 22.77 32.91 20.80
CA ALA A 50 22.60 32.04 21.94
C ALA A 50 23.92 31.90 22.74
N LYS A 51 23.82 32.08 24.04
CA LYS A 51 24.96 31.94 24.97
C LYS A 51 25.09 30.50 25.54
N GLY A 52 24.52 29.51 24.91
CA GLY A 52 24.52 28.14 25.37
C GLY A 52 25.75 27.35 24.94
N ASN A 53 25.84 26.09 25.44
CA ASN A 53 26.85 25.14 25.01
C ASN A 53 26.43 24.55 23.65
N HIS A 54 27.19 24.84 22.61
CA HIS A 54 26.95 24.31 21.26
C HIS A 54 27.10 22.79 21.19
N ASP A 55 27.94 22.20 22.04
CA ASP A 55 28.13 20.74 22.08
C ASP A 55 26.87 20.03 22.58
N ASP A 56 26.13 20.60 23.52
CA ASP A 56 24.85 20.03 23.99
C ASP A 56 23.80 19.99 22.86
N ALA A 57 23.71 21.06 22.08
CA ALA A 57 22.84 21.12 20.91
C ALA A 57 23.23 20.08 19.84
N PHE A 58 24.52 19.91 19.59
CA PHE A 58 25.05 18.90 18.70
C PHE A 58 24.72 17.47 19.18
N PHE A 59 24.92 17.16 20.45
CA PHE A 59 24.60 15.83 20.98
C PHE A 59 23.09 15.55 21.00
N HIS A 60 22.25 16.56 21.17
CA HIS A 60 20.80 16.40 20.99
C HIS A 60 20.45 16.06 19.54
N ALA A 61 21.04 16.76 18.57
CA ALA A 61 20.87 16.45 17.15
C ALA A 61 21.31 15.02 16.79
N VAL A 62 22.48 14.59 17.29
CA VAL A 62 23.00 13.22 17.11
C VAL A 62 22.05 12.20 17.71
N SER A 63 21.56 12.43 18.93
CA SER A 63 20.62 11.52 19.59
C SER A 63 19.31 11.40 18.82
N MET A 64 18.76 12.50 18.31
CA MET A 64 17.56 12.51 17.48
C MET A 64 17.78 11.74 16.17
N ALA A 65 18.88 12.01 15.48
CA ALA A 65 19.24 11.31 14.25
C ALA A 65 19.37 9.79 14.48
N GLY A 66 20.03 9.38 15.57
CA GLY A 66 20.14 7.97 15.98
C GLY A 66 18.79 7.30 16.17
N MET A 67 17.89 7.91 16.94
CA MET A 67 16.53 7.37 17.15
C MET A 67 15.74 7.23 15.86
N ILE A 68 15.86 8.19 14.95
CA ILE A 68 15.18 8.12 13.64
C ILE A 68 15.76 6.99 12.80
N LEU A 69 17.07 6.87 12.71
CA LEU A 69 17.75 5.81 11.96
C LEU A 69 17.39 4.41 12.50
N GLU A 70 17.43 4.22 13.81
CA GLU A 70 17.03 2.95 14.44
C GLU A 70 15.58 2.59 14.10
N SER A 71 14.66 3.55 14.23
CA SER A 71 13.24 3.33 13.91
C SER A 71 13.03 3.00 12.43
N LYS A 72 13.73 3.68 11.54
CA LYS A 72 13.65 3.42 10.09
C LYS A 72 14.24 2.07 9.72
N PHE A 73 15.38 1.71 10.31
CA PHE A 73 16.02 0.41 10.09
C PHE A 73 15.16 -0.76 10.60
N GLU A 74 14.56 -0.62 11.80
CA GLU A 74 13.63 -1.65 12.30
C GLU A 74 12.39 -1.79 11.40
N ARG A 75 11.87 -0.71 10.86
CA ARG A 75 10.77 -0.79 9.88
C ARG A 75 11.21 -1.47 8.59
N PHE A 76 12.41 -1.16 8.10
CA PHE A 76 12.99 -1.80 6.92
C PHE A 76 13.13 -3.32 7.13
N ARG A 77 13.72 -3.74 8.24
CA ARG A 77 13.81 -5.16 8.63
C ARG A 77 12.43 -5.82 8.79
N GLY A 78 11.45 -5.06 9.29
CA GLY A 78 10.08 -5.50 9.42
C GLY A 78 9.46 -5.83 8.05
N ASN A 79 9.67 -4.97 7.05
CA ASN A 79 9.20 -5.19 5.69
C ASN A 79 9.85 -6.44 5.06
N GLU A 80 11.15 -6.62 5.22
CA GLU A 80 11.87 -7.81 4.75
C GLU A 80 11.35 -9.13 5.40
N ARG A 81 10.94 -9.06 6.67
CA ARG A 81 10.29 -10.21 7.32
C ARG A 81 8.89 -10.45 6.78
N ALA A 82 8.15 -9.37 6.47
CA ALA A 82 6.83 -9.43 5.88
C ALA A 82 6.87 -10.02 4.47
N ASP A 83 7.80 -9.57 3.63
CA ASP A 83 7.95 -10.06 2.25
C ASP A 83 8.18 -11.59 2.22
N ARG A 84 9.07 -12.10 3.08
CA ARG A 84 9.28 -13.56 3.18
C ARG A 84 8.06 -14.32 3.65
N LYS A 85 7.36 -13.77 4.65
CA LYS A 85 6.15 -14.41 5.16
C LYS A 85 5.05 -14.45 4.11
N ILE A 86 4.95 -13.40 3.29
CA ILE A 86 4.00 -13.36 2.18
C ILE A 86 4.38 -14.37 1.09
N GLU A 87 5.66 -14.56 0.78
CA GLU A 87 6.11 -15.60 -0.17
C GLU A 87 5.66 -16.99 0.27
N GLU A 88 5.91 -17.36 1.54
CA GLU A 88 5.45 -18.64 2.09
C GLU A 88 3.91 -18.80 2.04
N ILE A 89 3.17 -17.71 2.28
CA ILE A 89 1.70 -17.74 2.22
C ILE A 89 1.20 -17.85 0.77
N LEU A 90 1.87 -17.19 -0.18
CA LEU A 90 1.52 -17.28 -1.60
C LEU A 90 1.75 -18.69 -2.15
N GLU A 91 2.86 -19.33 -1.83
CA GLU A 91 3.11 -20.72 -2.20
C GLU A 91 1.98 -21.64 -1.68
N ALA A 92 1.59 -21.50 -0.41
CA ALA A 92 0.49 -22.28 0.15
C ALA A 92 -0.89 -21.94 -0.44
N HIS A 93 -1.08 -20.67 -0.88
CA HIS A 93 -2.30 -20.22 -1.56
C HIS A 93 -2.39 -20.84 -2.96
N ASP A 94 -1.31 -20.83 -3.73
CA ASP A 94 -1.25 -21.41 -5.07
C ASP A 94 -1.55 -22.92 -5.03
N ASP A 95 -0.97 -23.67 -4.09
CA ASP A 95 -1.30 -25.06 -3.85
C ASP A 95 -2.81 -25.27 -3.56
N ALA A 96 -3.40 -24.39 -2.73
CA ALA A 96 -4.82 -24.47 -2.39
C ALA A 96 -5.74 -24.13 -3.58
N VAL A 97 -5.33 -23.21 -4.45
CA VAL A 97 -6.02 -22.88 -5.72
C VAL A 97 -5.98 -24.07 -6.68
N GLU A 98 -4.82 -24.70 -6.87
CA GLU A 98 -4.66 -25.89 -7.73
C GLU A 98 -5.54 -27.06 -7.25
N GLU A 99 -5.71 -27.20 -5.94
CA GLU A 99 -6.60 -28.18 -5.33
C GLU A 99 -8.09 -27.78 -5.36
N GLY A 100 -8.43 -26.60 -5.85
CA GLY A 100 -9.81 -26.07 -5.93
C GLY A 100 -10.43 -25.70 -4.57
N LYS A 101 -9.60 -25.40 -3.57
CA LYS A 101 -10.06 -25.08 -2.20
C LYS A 101 -10.38 -23.61 -1.99
N CYS A 102 -9.85 -22.70 -2.81
CA CYS A 102 -10.07 -21.26 -2.72
C CYS A 102 -10.05 -20.57 -4.09
N ASP A 103 -10.56 -19.34 -4.16
CA ASP A 103 -10.47 -18.49 -5.35
C ASP A 103 -9.08 -17.84 -5.42
N GLU A 104 -8.42 -17.90 -6.57
CA GLU A 104 -7.07 -17.33 -6.81
C GLU A 104 -6.95 -15.84 -6.50
N ARG A 105 -8.08 -15.12 -6.52
CA ARG A 105 -8.12 -13.66 -6.31
C ARG A 105 -8.37 -13.26 -4.86
N ILE A 106 -8.55 -14.23 -3.93
CA ILE A 106 -8.86 -13.99 -2.52
C ILE A 106 -7.79 -14.62 -1.63
N LEU A 107 -6.91 -13.80 -1.06
CA LEU A 107 -5.86 -14.27 -0.15
C LEU A 107 -6.30 -14.13 1.30
N ILE A 108 -6.21 -15.21 2.08
CA ILE A 108 -6.50 -15.21 3.51
C ILE A 108 -5.18 -15.25 4.29
N LEU A 109 -4.93 -14.20 5.08
CA LEU A 109 -3.76 -14.12 5.95
C LEU A 109 -4.09 -14.57 7.35
N PRO A 110 -3.19 -15.31 8.05
CA PRO A 110 -3.37 -15.71 9.44
C PRO A 110 -3.29 -14.52 10.41
N GLU A 111 -2.64 -13.46 10.02
CA GLU A 111 -2.51 -12.19 10.74
C GLU A 111 -2.28 -11.05 9.73
N PHE A 112 -2.40 -9.80 10.18
CA PHE A 112 -2.04 -8.66 9.31
C PHE A 112 -0.54 -8.67 9.00
N VAL A 113 -0.22 -8.71 7.69
CA VAL A 113 1.13 -8.59 7.15
C VAL A 113 1.11 -7.52 6.06
N PRO A 114 2.01 -6.53 6.07
CA PRO A 114 2.15 -5.58 4.97
C PRO A 114 2.49 -6.33 3.67
N CYS A 115 1.59 -6.30 2.68
CA CYS A 115 1.72 -7.12 1.47
C CYS A 115 1.41 -6.36 0.17
N GLN A 116 0.92 -5.12 0.27
CA GLN A 116 0.37 -4.39 -0.88
C GLN A 116 1.36 -4.29 -2.06
N LYS A 117 2.64 -4.01 -1.77
CA LYS A 117 3.68 -3.91 -2.81
C LYS A 117 3.90 -5.26 -3.50
N ARG A 118 3.98 -6.35 -2.72
CA ARG A 118 4.20 -7.69 -3.26
C ARG A 118 3.02 -8.21 -4.06
N LEU A 119 1.80 -7.89 -3.63
CA LEU A 119 0.58 -8.34 -4.29
C LEU A 119 0.17 -7.50 -5.50
N SER A 120 0.79 -6.33 -5.74
CA SER A 120 0.44 -5.49 -6.90
C SER A 120 0.65 -6.22 -8.23
N GLU A 121 1.65 -7.09 -8.31
CA GLU A 121 2.03 -7.87 -9.49
C GLU A 121 1.28 -9.21 -9.65
N THR A 122 0.41 -9.57 -8.69
CA THR A 122 -0.37 -10.82 -8.70
C THR A 122 -1.81 -10.60 -9.13
N GLU A 123 -2.59 -11.66 -9.34
CA GLU A 123 -4.04 -11.58 -9.62
C GLU A 123 -4.89 -11.39 -8.35
N ILE A 124 -4.30 -11.46 -7.17
CA ILE A 124 -5.01 -11.30 -5.90
C ILE A 124 -5.67 -9.91 -5.83
N ALA A 125 -6.98 -9.89 -5.75
CA ALA A 125 -7.81 -8.69 -5.70
C ALA A 125 -8.18 -8.30 -4.27
N PHE A 126 -8.33 -9.27 -3.36
CA PHE A 126 -8.69 -9.05 -1.97
C PHE A 126 -7.79 -9.80 -1.02
N VAL A 127 -7.48 -9.15 0.10
CA VAL A 127 -6.80 -9.76 1.24
C VAL A 127 -7.72 -9.74 2.45
N ILE A 128 -7.88 -10.88 3.11
CA ILE A 128 -8.66 -11.04 4.34
C ILE A 128 -7.70 -11.35 5.48
N PHE A 129 -7.82 -10.66 6.61
CA PHE A 129 -7.00 -10.90 7.80
C PHE A 129 -7.79 -10.64 9.09
N PRO A 130 -7.42 -11.31 10.22
CA PRO A 130 -8.06 -11.07 11.52
C PRO A 130 -7.88 -9.63 11.99
N SER A 131 -8.94 -9.03 12.50
CA SER A 131 -8.90 -7.70 13.07
C SER A 131 -8.49 -7.76 14.56
N ASN A 132 -7.65 -6.81 14.99
CA ASN A 132 -7.32 -6.63 16.42
C ASN A 132 -8.54 -6.26 17.29
N ARG A 133 -9.66 -5.89 16.66
CA ARG A 133 -10.91 -5.54 17.34
C ARG A 133 -11.94 -6.68 17.36
N GLY A 134 -11.55 -7.85 16.87
CA GLY A 134 -12.40 -8.99 16.61
C GLY A 134 -12.95 -9.01 15.18
N GLY A 135 -13.33 -10.21 14.71
CA GLY A 135 -13.75 -10.42 13.33
C GLY A 135 -12.60 -10.33 12.32
N TYR A 136 -12.95 -10.00 11.09
CA TYR A 136 -12.03 -9.96 9.94
C TYR A 136 -12.11 -8.63 9.22
N CYS A 137 -10.97 -8.22 8.67
CA CYS A 137 -10.84 -7.10 7.75
C CYS A 137 -10.64 -7.63 6.33
N ILE A 138 -11.25 -6.94 5.36
CA ILE A 138 -11.11 -7.18 3.93
C ILE A 138 -10.50 -5.93 3.32
N GLN A 139 -9.41 -6.09 2.60
CA GLN A 139 -8.69 -4.99 1.96
C GLN A 139 -8.53 -5.24 0.46
N PRO A 140 -9.15 -4.42 -0.41
CA PRO A 140 -8.93 -4.48 -1.85
C PRO A 140 -7.47 -4.14 -2.20
N GLN A 141 -6.91 -4.86 -3.15
CA GLN A 141 -5.56 -4.64 -3.63
C GLN A 141 -5.54 -3.70 -4.84
N LYS A 142 -4.54 -2.84 -4.89
CA LYS A 142 -4.37 -1.90 -6.00
C LYS A 142 -3.69 -2.58 -7.19
N LYS A 143 -3.98 -2.07 -8.38
CA LYS A 143 -3.23 -2.40 -9.59
C LYS A 143 -1.81 -1.85 -9.48
N GLU A 144 -0.89 -2.49 -10.16
CA GLU A 144 0.49 -2.03 -10.26
C GLU A 144 0.54 -0.61 -10.84
N PHE A 145 1.41 0.24 -10.29
CA PHE A 145 1.59 1.65 -10.67
C PHE A 145 0.29 2.48 -10.76
N SER A 146 -0.76 2.07 -10.07
CA SER A 146 -2.06 2.73 -10.11
C SER A 146 -2.64 2.98 -8.72
N MET A 147 -3.51 3.99 -8.61
CA MET A 147 -4.33 4.21 -7.41
C MET A 147 -5.63 3.40 -7.44
N ASN A 148 -5.97 2.81 -8.59
CA ASN A 148 -7.18 2.03 -8.76
C ASN A 148 -7.03 0.62 -8.16
N TYR A 149 -8.14 0.08 -7.65
CA TYR A 149 -8.19 -1.30 -7.18
C TYR A 149 -8.32 -2.28 -8.35
N LYS A 150 -7.81 -3.50 -8.16
CA LYS A 150 -8.03 -4.63 -9.08
C LYS A 150 -9.51 -5.02 -9.11
N CYS A 151 -10.14 -4.97 -7.93
CA CYS A 151 -11.57 -5.09 -7.75
C CYS A 151 -12.01 -4.17 -6.61
N ALA A 152 -13.09 -3.45 -6.78
CA ALA A 152 -13.66 -2.57 -5.76
C ALA A 152 -14.89 -3.22 -5.10
N PHE A 153 -15.23 -2.80 -3.89
CA PHE A 153 -16.53 -3.11 -3.30
C PHE A 153 -17.65 -2.42 -4.09
N PRO A 154 -18.85 -3.03 -4.16
CA PRO A 154 -20.03 -2.39 -4.74
C PRO A 154 -20.29 -1.01 -4.14
N GLU A 155 -20.62 -0.02 -4.97
CA GLU A 155 -20.87 1.36 -4.51
C GLU A 155 -21.98 1.44 -3.46
N ALA A 156 -22.96 0.55 -3.55
CA ALA A 156 -24.09 0.47 -2.60
C ALA A 156 -23.64 0.14 -1.15
N TRP A 157 -22.42 -0.35 -0.95
CA TRP A 157 -21.89 -0.72 0.35
C TRP A 157 -21.07 0.40 0.99
N LEU A 158 -20.57 1.33 0.18
CA LEU A 158 -19.61 2.34 0.62
C LEU A 158 -20.21 3.29 1.67
N GLY A 159 -19.54 3.41 2.80
CA GLY A 159 -19.94 4.26 3.91
C GLY A 159 -21.08 3.69 4.78
N LEU A 160 -21.50 2.44 4.54
CA LEU A 160 -22.49 1.78 5.37
C LEU A 160 -21.86 1.02 6.54
N GLU A 161 -22.64 0.86 7.60
CA GLU A 161 -22.27 0.11 8.80
C GLU A 161 -23.49 -0.61 9.44
N GLY A 162 -23.21 -1.66 10.21
CA GLY A 162 -24.20 -2.43 10.95
C GLY A 162 -25.36 -2.92 10.09
N GLU A 163 -26.60 -2.76 10.56
CA GLU A 163 -27.81 -3.27 9.91
C GLU A 163 -27.99 -2.77 8.46
N ALA A 164 -27.57 -1.52 8.18
CA ALA A 164 -27.65 -0.97 6.83
C ALA A 164 -26.76 -1.73 5.87
N LEU A 165 -25.52 -2.04 6.28
CA LEU A 165 -24.58 -2.82 5.48
C LEU A 165 -25.03 -4.27 5.35
N GLN A 166 -25.51 -4.89 6.44
CA GLN A 166 -26.04 -6.26 6.42
C GLN A 166 -27.20 -6.41 5.41
N LYS A 167 -28.09 -5.41 5.38
CA LYS A 167 -29.19 -5.39 4.41
C LYS A 167 -28.71 -5.20 2.99
N ALA A 168 -27.71 -4.35 2.76
CA ALA A 168 -27.18 -4.10 1.43
C ALA A 168 -26.37 -5.28 0.88
N THR A 169 -25.63 -5.97 1.74
CA THR A 169 -24.79 -7.11 1.37
C THR A 169 -25.52 -8.45 1.40
N GLY A 170 -26.57 -8.56 2.21
CA GLY A 170 -27.21 -9.84 2.54
C GLY A 170 -26.40 -10.70 3.52
N LEU A 171 -25.32 -10.15 4.14
CA LEU A 171 -24.41 -10.84 5.05
C LEU A 171 -24.68 -10.39 6.49
N SER A 172 -25.05 -11.33 7.37
CA SER A 172 -25.42 -11.02 8.75
C SER A 172 -24.25 -10.54 9.61
N GLY A 173 -23.02 -10.94 9.26
CA GLY A 173 -21.80 -10.52 9.94
C GLY A 173 -21.11 -9.30 9.32
N ALA A 174 -21.73 -8.62 8.34
CA ALA A 174 -21.16 -7.40 7.77
C ALA A 174 -21.20 -6.27 8.82
N GLY A 175 -20.02 -5.75 9.16
CA GLY A 175 -19.86 -4.74 10.23
C GLY A 175 -19.77 -3.32 9.68
N PHE A 176 -18.81 -3.08 8.80
CA PHE A 176 -18.49 -1.75 8.31
C PHE A 176 -17.84 -1.80 6.92
N CYS A 177 -18.19 -0.87 6.04
CA CYS A 177 -17.50 -0.63 4.78
C CYS A 177 -17.09 0.84 4.67
N HIS A 178 -15.79 1.11 4.56
CA HIS A 178 -15.29 2.48 4.50
C HIS A 178 -15.78 3.21 3.24
N LYS A 179 -16.14 4.50 3.38
CA LYS A 179 -16.63 5.32 2.27
C LYS A 179 -15.68 5.35 1.06
N GLY A 180 -14.37 5.30 1.31
CA GLY A 180 -13.34 5.24 0.25
C GLY A 180 -13.08 3.83 -0.29
N GLY A 181 -13.81 2.81 0.14
CA GLY A 181 -13.72 1.45 -0.38
C GLY A 181 -12.39 0.71 -0.09
N PHE A 182 -11.54 1.21 0.78
CA PHE A 182 -10.22 0.59 1.05
C PHE A 182 -10.24 -0.47 2.16
N LEU A 183 -11.35 -0.58 2.90
CA LEU A 183 -11.49 -1.50 4.01
C LEU A 183 -12.95 -1.83 4.25
N MET A 184 -13.24 -3.11 4.45
CA MET A 184 -14.49 -3.62 4.98
C MET A 184 -14.21 -4.53 6.18
N SER A 185 -15.13 -4.63 7.12
CA SER A 185 -15.04 -5.56 8.26
C SER A 185 -16.25 -6.48 8.34
N THR A 186 -16.00 -7.71 8.82
CA THR A 186 -17.03 -8.72 9.09
C THR A 186 -16.76 -9.40 10.42
N GLU A 187 -17.81 -10.00 11.02
CA GLU A 187 -17.69 -10.73 12.29
C GLU A 187 -17.01 -12.10 12.11
N ASN A 188 -17.18 -12.73 10.96
CA ASN A 188 -16.67 -14.06 10.68
C ASN A 188 -16.01 -14.16 9.29
N LEU A 189 -15.17 -15.17 9.10
CA LEU A 189 -14.41 -15.40 7.86
C LEU A 189 -15.33 -15.78 6.69
N GLU A 190 -16.40 -16.51 6.94
CA GLU A 190 -17.32 -16.94 5.89
C GLU A 190 -17.97 -15.75 5.19
N ASP A 191 -18.46 -14.77 5.97
CA ASP A 191 -19.03 -13.54 5.42
C ASP A 191 -17.95 -12.67 4.75
N ALA A 192 -16.69 -12.70 5.24
CA ALA A 192 -15.58 -12.01 4.57
C ALA A 192 -15.31 -12.56 3.18
N VAL A 193 -15.25 -13.89 3.04
CA VAL A 193 -15.06 -14.56 1.75
C VAL A 193 -16.24 -14.26 0.81
N LYS A 194 -17.48 -14.40 1.30
CA LYS A 194 -18.68 -14.10 0.51
C LYS A 194 -18.72 -12.65 0.04
N ALA A 195 -18.30 -11.68 0.86
CA ALA A 195 -18.22 -10.29 0.46
C ALA A 195 -17.25 -10.08 -0.72
N CYS A 196 -16.10 -10.77 -0.70
CA CYS A 196 -15.16 -10.76 -1.81
C CYS A 196 -15.77 -11.39 -3.07
N GLU A 197 -16.39 -12.57 -2.95
CA GLU A 197 -17.03 -13.27 -4.07
C GLU A 197 -18.12 -12.43 -4.74
N ILE A 198 -18.99 -11.77 -3.94
CA ILE A 198 -20.01 -10.85 -4.45
C ILE A 198 -19.35 -9.68 -5.19
N SER A 199 -18.33 -9.08 -4.57
CA SER A 199 -17.62 -7.97 -5.19
C SER A 199 -16.97 -8.36 -6.51
N LEU A 200 -16.31 -9.51 -6.58
CA LEU A 200 -15.68 -10.04 -7.79
C LEU A 200 -16.70 -10.33 -8.89
N LYS A 201 -17.90 -10.78 -8.53
CA LYS A 201 -18.98 -11.09 -9.47
C LYS A 201 -19.65 -9.83 -10.03
N GLU A 202 -19.79 -8.80 -9.20
CA GLU A 202 -20.48 -7.56 -9.58
C GLU A 202 -19.53 -6.52 -10.19
N TYR A 203 -18.20 -6.70 -10.00
CA TYR A 203 -17.22 -5.76 -10.49
C TYR A 203 -17.15 -5.76 -12.01
N VAL A 204 -17.42 -4.59 -12.57
CA VAL A 204 -17.19 -4.30 -13.99
C VAL A 204 -16.03 -3.31 -14.05
N GLU A 205 -14.94 -3.72 -14.66
CA GLU A 205 -13.81 -2.84 -14.86
C GLU A 205 -14.21 -1.63 -15.71
N ALA A 206 -14.07 -0.43 -15.15
CA ALA A 206 -14.31 0.77 -15.93
C ALA A 206 -13.25 0.86 -17.03
N PRO A 207 -13.64 1.01 -18.30
CA PRO A 207 -12.68 1.17 -19.38
C PRO A 207 -11.81 2.39 -19.12
N CYS A 208 -10.50 2.23 -19.30
CA CYS A 208 -9.52 3.29 -19.15
C CYS A 208 -9.07 3.74 -20.53
N ILE A 209 -9.14 5.05 -20.80
CA ILE A 209 -8.61 5.64 -22.03
C ILE A 209 -7.34 6.42 -21.66
N VAL A 210 -6.23 6.04 -22.28
CA VAL A 210 -4.96 6.76 -22.16
C VAL A 210 -4.80 7.65 -23.38
N CYS A 211 -4.81 8.97 -23.18
CA CYS A 211 -4.51 9.94 -24.22
C CYS A 211 -3.03 10.34 -24.13
N TYR A 212 -2.29 10.14 -25.23
CA TYR A 212 -0.94 10.66 -25.36
C TYR A 212 -1.01 12.12 -25.86
N GLY A 213 -0.53 13.05 -25.02
CA GLY A 213 -0.66 14.48 -25.24
C GLY A 213 -1.80 15.09 -24.42
N THR A 214 -2.24 16.28 -24.79
CA THR A 214 -3.40 16.95 -24.18
C THR A 214 -4.68 16.47 -24.83
N CYS A 215 -5.59 15.92 -24.00
CA CYS A 215 -6.93 15.58 -24.47
C CYS A 215 -7.79 16.85 -24.46
N ASP A 216 -8.42 17.16 -25.60
CA ASP A 216 -9.32 18.31 -25.71
C ASP A 216 -10.53 18.13 -24.81
N GLU A 217 -10.96 19.19 -24.11
CA GLU A 217 -12.10 19.13 -23.20
C GLU A 217 -13.40 18.71 -23.91
N GLU A 218 -13.57 19.08 -25.20
CA GLU A 218 -14.69 18.64 -26.01
C GLU A 218 -14.72 17.11 -26.19
N VAL A 219 -13.53 16.49 -26.33
CA VAL A 219 -13.40 15.03 -26.43
C VAL A 219 -13.70 14.36 -25.10
N LYS A 220 -13.28 14.94 -23.99
CA LYS A 220 -13.61 14.43 -22.65
C LYS A 220 -15.10 14.47 -22.37
N GLU A 221 -15.77 15.58 -22.73
CA GLU A 221 -17.22 15.70 -22.59
C GLU A 221 -17.97 14.69 -23.45
N LEU A 222 -17.54 14.49 -24.71
CA LEU A 222 -18.13 13.50 -25.61
C LEU A 222 -17.98 12.07 -25.09
N LEU A 223 -16.83 11.72 -24.52
CA LEU A 223 -16.60 10.40 -23.92
C LEU A 223 -17.55 10.14 -22.74
N HIS A 224 -17.77 11.15 -21.88
CA HIS A 224 -18.69 11.02 -20.74
C HIS A 224 -20.18 10.97 -21.15
N MET A 225 -20.53 11.39 -22.37
CA MET A 225 -21.89 11.32 -22.90
C MET A 225 -22.26 9.91 -23.41
N LEU A 226 -21.29 9.05 -23.70
CA LEU A 226 -21.54 7.68 -24.15
C LEU A 226 -21.96 6.82 -22.96
N PRO A 227 -23.11 6.12 -23.01
CA PRO A 227 -23.60 5.30 -21.90
C PRO A 227 -22.60 4.24 -21.43
N GLU A 228 -21.85 3.69 -22.36
CA GLU A 228 -20.81 2.65 -22.14
C GLU A 228 -19.53 3.24 -21.52
N MET A 229 -19.39 4.57 -21.53
CA MET A 229 -18.20 5.30 -21.10
C MET A 229 -18.41 6.15 -19.84
N LYS A 230 -19.55 5.98 -19.15
CA LYS A 230 -19.86 6.79 -17.95
C LYS A 230 -18.82 6.72 -16.85
N ASN A 231 -18.02 5.65 -16.78
CA ASN A 231 -17.00 5.40 -15.78
C ASN A 231 -15.58 5.40 -16.37
N VAL A 232 -15.39 6.02 -17.55
CA VAL A 232 -14.06 6.09 -18.17
C VAL A 232 -13.18 7.10 -17.44
N THR A 233 -12.01 6.67 -17.01
CA THR A 233 -10.97 7.56 -16.51
C THR A 233 -10.05 7.92 -17.68
N VAL A 234 -9.94 9.22 -17.99
CA VAL A 234 -9.04 9.73 -19.01
C VAL A 234 -7.72 10.11 -18.34
N HIS A 235 -6.63 9.43 -18.71
CA HIS A 235 -5.28 9.77 -18.27
C HIS A 235 -4.55 10.49 -19.40
N GLU A 236 -4.08 11.70 -19.13
CA GLU A 236 -3.19 12.43 -20.02
C GLU A 236 -1.73 12.07 -19.69
N MET A 237 -1.01 11.58 -20.68
CA MET A 237 0.43 11.32 -20.55
C MET A 237 1.21 12.30 -21.42
N PRO A 238 2.31 12.88 -20.91
CA PRO A 238 3.16 13.73 -21.74
C PRO A 238 3.68 12.93 -22.92
N LEU A 239 3.76 13.58 -24.08
CA LEU A 239 4.45 13.06 -25.26
C LEU A 239 5.95 12.93 -24.91
N SER A 240 6.34 11.85 -24.27
CA SER A 240 7.74 11.44 -24.28
C SER A 240 8.00 10.75 -25.61
N GLU A 241 9.13 11.03 -26.23
CA GLU A 241 9.56 10.36 -27.47
C GLU A 241 9.40 8.84 -27.31
N PRO A 242 8.86 8.13 -28.33
CA PRO A 242 8.73 6.68 -28.23
C PRO A 242 10.13 6.09 -28.00
N PRO A 243 10.27 5.05 -27.19
CA PRO A 243 11.51 4.33 -27.07
C PRO A 243 11.91 3.81 -28.44
N GLU A 244 13.15 4.11 -28.86
CA GLU A 244 13.77 3.62 -30.12
C GLU A 244 13.86 2.08 -30.14
#